data_106f63a2e750edb25efde7a12a8abdd0
#
_entry.id   106f63a2e750edb25efde7a12a8abdd0
#
_cell.length_a   1.000
_cell.length_b   1.000
_cell.length_c   1.000
_cell.angle_alpha   90.00
_cell.angle_beta   90.00
_cell.angle_gamma   90.00
#
_symmetry.space_group_name_H-M   'P 1'
#
loop_
_entity.id
_entity.type
_entity.pdbx_description
1 polymer ?
#
loop_
_entity_poly.entity_id
_entity_poly.type
_entity_poly.pdbx_seq_one_letter_code
_entity_poly.pdbx_strand_id
1 'polypeptide(L)'
;MTAEEYARSHKEAFRTAFDFLNTHFPPGEDPDWWDGTAKDGQLACAKCGENKLTTGLLIGVFEYLEDEWKKRRKEHGGTDN
;
A
#
# COMPACT_ATOMS: atom_id res chain seq x y z
N MET A 1 -4.77 15.75 -21.70
CA MET A 1 -5.09 16.15 -20.32
C MET A 1 -4.64 17.56 -20.03
N THR A 2 -5.47 18.32 -19.35
CA THR A 2 -5.12 19.67 -18.92
C THR A 2 -4.29 19.61 -17.64
N ALA A 3 -3.66 20.74 -17.28
CA ALA A 3 -2.90 20.83 -16.04
C ALA A 3 -3.77 20.52 -14.81
N GLU A 4 -5.02 20.99 -14.85
CA GLU A 4 -5.95 20.73 -13.76
C GLU A 4 -6.30 19.25 -13.62
N GLU A 5 -6.47 18.58 -14.75
CA GLU A 5 -6.75 17.14 -14.75
C GLU A 5 -5.57 16.35 -14.22
N TYR A 6 -4.35 16.74 -14.60
CA TYR A 6 -3.15 16.10 -14.06
C TYR A 6 -3.05 16.30 -12.56
N ALA A 7 -3.27 17.53 -12.09
CA ALA A 7 -3.20 17.82 -10.67
C ALA A 7 -4.20 16.99 -9.87
N ARG A 8 -5.42 16.84 -10.41
CA ARG A 8 -6.46 16.04 -9.77
C ARG A 8 -6.05 14.57 -9.73
N SER A 9 -5.51 14.07 -10.81
CA SER A 9 -5.07 12.69 -10.91
C SER A 9 -3.96 12.40 -9.89
N HIS A 10 -3.01 13.31 -9.77
CA HIS A 10 -1.93 13.17 -8.79
C HIS A 10 -2.47 13.16 -7.37
N LYS A 11 -3.38 14.07 -7.07
CA LYS A 11 -4.00 14.15 -5.75
C LYS A 11 -4.71 12.85 -5.40
N GLU A 12 -5.45 12.31 -6.36
CA GLU A 12 -6.16 11.05 -6.15
C GLU A 12 -5.21 9.89 -5.91
N ALA A 13 -4.09 9.86 -6.63
CA ALA A 13 -3.11 8.80 -6.47
C ALA A 13 -2.53 8.81 -5.04
N PHE A 14 -2.12 9.97 -4.57
CA PHE A 14 -1.57 10.10 -3.22
C PHE A 14 -2.62 9.80 -2.15
N ARG A 15 -3.85 10.29 -2.37
CA ARG A 15 -4.92 10.04 -1.43
C ARG A 15 -5.24 8.54 -1.35
N THR A 16 -5.29 7.88 -2.49
CA THR A 16 -5.56 6.44 -2.54
C THR A 16 -4.50 5.67 -1.77
N ALA A 17 -3.23 6.01 -1.98
CA ALA A 17 -2.14 5.35 -1.28
C ALA A 17 -2.19 5.61 0.22
N PHE A 18 -2.49 6.84 0.62
CA PHE A 18 -2.60 7.22 2.02
C PHE A 18 -3.73 6.45 2.71
N ASP A 19 -4.90 6.43 2.08
CA ASP A 19 -6.05 5.70 2.64
C ASP A 19 -5.78 4.20 2.71
N PHE A 20 -5.14 3.67 1.68
CA PHE A 20 -4.77 2.25 1.64
C PHE A 20 -3.83 1.90 2.80
N LEU A 21 -2.82 2.73 3.02
CA LEU A 21 -1.87 2.53 4.11
C LEU A 21 -2.59 2.53 5.46
N ASN A 22 -3.43 3.53 5.67
CA ASN A 22 -4.14 3.66 6.95
C ASN A 22 -5.10 2.48 7.20
N THR A 23 -5.73 1.98 6.14
CA THR A 23 -6.65 0.87 6.25
C THR A 23 -5.92 -0.44 6.59
N HIS A 24 -4.70 -0.59 6.09
CA HIS A 24 -3.96 -1.84 6.21
C HIS A 24 -2.79 -1.77 7.19
N PHE A 25 -2.70 -0.74 7.98
CA PHE A 25 -1.67 -0.63 9.02
C PHE A 25 -2.31 -0.82 10.38
N PRO A 26 -1.74 -1.62 11.28
CA PRO A 26 -0.46 -2.31 11.14
C PRO A 26 -0.55 -3.59 10.31
N PRO A 27 0.57 -4.05 9.74
CA PRO A 27 0.54 -5.26 8.92
C PRO A 27 0.18 -6.49 9.73
N GLY A 28 -0.59 -7.38 9.11
CA GLY A 28 -0.96 -8.65 9.72
C GLY A 28 0.13 -9.69 9.53
N GLU A 29 -0.04 -10.81 10.22
CA GLU A 29 0.95 -11.89 10.16
C GLU A 29 0.51 -13.05 9.27
N ASP A 30 -0.80 -13.21 9.07
CA ASP A 30 -1.34 -14.33 8.30
C ASP A 30 -1.09 -14.17 6.81
N PRO A 31 -0.78 -15.28 6.11
CA PRO A 31 -0.74 -15.23 4.64
C PRO A 31 -2.05 -14.73 4.05
N ASP A 32 -3.19 -15.05 4.66
CA ASP A 32 -4.50 -14.59 4.19
C ASP A 32 -4.60 -13.06 4.24
N TRP A 33 -4.03 -12.44 5.27
CA TRP A 33 -4.02 -10.99 5.38
C TRP A 33 -3.26 -10.38 4.20
N TRP A 34 -2.09 -10.97 3.85
CA TRP A 34 -1.28 -10.46 2.76
C TRP A 34 -1.96 -10.65 1.41
N ASP A 35 -2.62 -11.81 1.21
CA ASP A 35 -3.37 -12.07 -0.01
C ASP A 35 -4.53 -11.07 -0.16
N GLY A 36 -5.27 -10.84 0.91
CA GLY A 36 -6.38 -9.89 0.92
C GLY A 36 -5.90 -8.47 0.65
N THR A 37 -4.78 -8.10 1.27
CA THR A 37 -4.20 -6.77 1.07
C THR A 37 -3.75 -6.59 -0.37
N ALA A 38 -3.16 -7.62 -0.98
CA ALA A 38 -2.75 -7.56 -2.38
C ALA A 38 -3.95 -7.37 -3.30
N LYS A 39 -5.06 -8.07 -3.03
CA LYS A 39 -6.28 -7.92 -3.81
C LYS A 39 -6.85 -6.52 -3.67
N ASP A 40 -6.85 -6.00 -2.45
CA ASP A 40 -7.32 -4.64 -2.19
C ASP A 40 -6.48 -3.61 -2.95
N GLY A 41 -5.16 -3.85 -3.03
CA GLY A 41 -4.27 -3.00 -3.79
C GLY A 41 -4.59 -3.01 -5.28
N GLN A 42 -4.89 -4.19 -5.81
CA GLN A 42 -5.27 -4.32 -7.22
C GLN A 42 -6.57 -3.57 -7.50
N LEU A 43 -7.54 -3.67 -6.59
CA LEU A 43 -8.81 -2.94 -6.74
C LEU A 43 -8.59 -1.44 -6.67
N ALA A 44 -7.71 -0.98 -5.79
CA ALA A 44 -7.40 0.44 -5.69
C ALA A 44 -6.77 0.95 -6.98
N CYS A 45 -5.86 0.18 -7.58
CA CYS A 45 -5.26 0.54 -8.86
C CYS A 45 -6.30 0.62 -9.96
N ALA A 46 -7.22 -0.35 -9.99
CA ALA A 46 -8.28 -0.38 -11.00
C ALA A 46 -9.19 0.85 -10.88
N LYS A 47 -9.50 1.25 -9.66
CA LYS A 47 -10.35 2.43 -9.42
C LYS A 47 -9.73 3.71 -9.95
N CYS A 48 -8.40 3.79 -9.94
CA CYS A 48 -7.67 4.96 -10.43
C CYS A 48 -7.29 4.83 -11.91
N GLY A 49 -7.88 3.89 -12.63
CA GLY A 49 -7.61 3.71 -14.06
C GLY A 49 -6.23 3.17 -14.34
N GLU A 50 -5.69 2.39 -13.43
CA GLU A 50 -4.37 1.76 -13.57
C GLU A 50 -3.26 2.76 -13.85
N ASN A 51 -3.31 3.88 -13.15
CA ASN A 51 -2.33 4.93 -13.25
C ASN A 51 -0.98 4.46 -12.69
N LYS A 52 0.09 4.71 -13.43
CA LYS A 52 1.45 4.30 -13.02
C LYS A 52 1.85 4.90 -11.70
N LEU A 53 1.46 6.13 -11.44
CA LEU A 53 1.79 6.79 -10.18
C LEU A 53 1.11 6.06 -9.02
N THR A 54 -0.17 5.74 -9.15
CA THR A 54 -0.90 5.01 -8.12
C THR A 54 -0.27 3.65 -7.88
N THR A 55 0.03 2.93 -8.95
CA THR A 55 0.66 1.61 -8.84
C THR A 55 2.00 1.69 -8.11
N GLY A 56 2.83 2.67 -8.49
CA GLY A 56 4.13 2.86 -7.85
C GLY A 56 4.02 3.20 -6.38
N LEU A 57 3.07 4.06 -6.04
CA LEU A 57 2.84 4.42 -4.65
C LEU A 57 2.38 3.23 -3.82
N LEU A 58 1.48 2.41 -4.38
CA LEU A 58 0.98 1.23 -3.67
C LEU A 58 2.07 0.18 -3.51
N ILE A 59 2.93 0.01 -4.50
CA ILE A 59 4.07 -0.89 -4.37
C ILE A 59 4.97 -0.42 -3.22
N GLY A 60 5.21 0.89 -3.13
CA GLY A 60 5.98 1.46 -2.03
C GLY A 60 5.33 1.20 -0.69
N VAL A 61 4.01 1.33 -0.62
CA VAL A 61 3.26 1.04 0.61
C VAL A 61 3.44 -0.42 1.01
N PHE A 62 3.34 -1.35 0.05
CA PHE A 62 3.55 -2.77 0.33
C PHE A 62 4.94 -3.03 0.88
N GLU A 63 5.95 -2.45 0.26
CA GLU A 63 7.33 -2.63 0.73
C GLU A 63 7.50 -2.09 2.14
N TYR A 64 6.89 -0.95 2.42
CA TYR A 64 6.91 -0.37 3.76
C TYR A 64 6.23 -1.31 4.76
N LEU A 65 5.06 -1.86 4.40
CA LEU A 65 4.34 -2.78 5.27
C LEU A 65 5.17 -4.02 5.56
N GLU A 66 5.86 -4.55 4.55
CA GLU A 66 6.74 -5.70 4.74
C GLU A 66 7.88 -5.39 5.70
N ASP A 67 8.49 -4.20 5.54
CA ASP A 67 9.57 -3.78 6.42
C ASP A 67 9.10 -3.65 7.86
N GLU A 68 7.91 -3.06 8.05
CA GLU A 68 7.33 -2.92 9.38
C GLU A 68 6.99 -4.26 9.99
N TRP A 69 6.48 -5.17 9.18
CA TRP A 69 6.19 -6.52 9.65
C TRP A 69 7.46 -7.22 10.14
N LYS A 70 8.54 -7.10 9.36
CA LYS A 70 9.83 -7.70 9.74
C LYS A 70 10.37 -7.12 11.03
N LYS A 71 10.25 -5.80 11.21
CA LYS A 71 10.69 -5.14 12.43
C LYS A 71 9.90 -5.61 13.64
N ARG A 72 8.57 -5.68 13.50
CA ARG A 72 7.70 -6.13 14.60
C ARG A 72 7.96 -7.56 14.95
N ARG A 73 8.18 -8.38 13.95
CA ARG A 73 8.50 -9.79 14.16
C ARG A 73 9.81 -9.95 14.92
N LYS A 74 10.81 -9.13 14.60
CA LYS A 74 12.09 -9.13 15.29
C LYS A 74 11.92 -8.76 16.76
N GLU A 75 11.15 -7.70 17.00
CA GLU A 75 10.92 -7.19 18.34
C GLU A 75 10.17 -8.21 19.20
N HIS A 76 9.13 -8.81 18.63
CA HIS A 76 8.30 -9.76 19.37
C HIS A 76 8.92 -11.15 19.44
N GLY A 77 9.57 -11.55 18.38
CA GLY A 77 10.18 -12.86 18.28
C GLY A 77 11.42 -12.99 19.12
N GLY A 78 12.01 -11.91 19.52
CA GLY A 78 13.22 -11.96 20.32
C GLY A 78 14.38 -12.46 19.57
N THR A 79 14.59 -12.98 18.85
CA THR A 79 15.70 -13.44 18.46
C THR A 79 16.23 -13.69 17.35
N ASP A 80 16.32 -13.77 17.31
CA ASP A 80 16.81 -13.91 16.49
C ASP A 80 17.47 -14.40 15.98
N ASN A 81 17.73 -14.70 15.99
CA ASN A 81 18.34 -14.96 15.58
C ASN A 81 18.62 -15.01 15.19
#